data_60781e37dee6b3be2a2c7e2d9383222f
#
_entry.id   60781e37dee6b3be2a2c7e2d9383222f
#
_cell.length_a   1.000
_cell.length_b   1.000
_cell.length_c   1.000
_cell.angle_alpha   90.00
_cell.angle_beta   90.00
_cell.angle_gamma   90.00
#
_symmetry.space_group_name_H-M   'P 1'
#
loop_
_entity.id
_entity.type
_entity.pdbx_description
1 polymer ?
#
loop_
_entity_poly.entity_id
_entity_poly.type
_entity_poly.pdbx_seq_one_letter_code
_entity_poly.pdbx_strand_id
1 'polypeptide(L)'
;MIPEIFSHRSIRSYLPEPVPEEVLRRILEAGVRASTTGNMQLYSLVVTTSPEIKERLAPCHFNQPMVTQAPVVITFCADIRRFSLWCRQRGAEPQYDNFVWFVNSVIDTILASQNIVLQAENEGLGICYLGTTTYNAQEIAEVLGLPEGVIPVTTLTMGYPDKMPPLTDRLPLEGVVHRERYHDYTPEQIERIWAEREASEETAGLLEVNQLPNLARIFTERRYTGKDNLLFSR
;
A
#
# COMPACT_ATOMS: atom_id res chain seq x y z
N MET A 1 14.89 2.29 -19.28
CA MET A 1 13.62 2.70 -18.65
C MET A 1 12.92 1.41 -18.26
N ILE A 2 12.33 1.33 -17.07
CA ILE A 2 11.53 0.18 -16.61
C ILE A 2 10.08 0.49 -16.98
N PRO A 3 9.50 -0.18 -17.99
CA PRO A 3 8.19 0.18 -18.55
C PRO A 3 7.07 0.15 -17.50
N GLU A 4 7.10 -0.82 -16.59
CA GLU A 4 6.10 -1.06 -15.56
C GLU A 4 5.90 0.15 -14.64
N ILE A 5 6.98 0.89 -14.32
CA ILE A 5 6.90 2.11 -13.50
C ILE A 5 6.03 3.17 -14.18
N PHE A 6 6.14 3.31 -15.51
CA PHE A 6 5.45 4.35 -16.27
C PHE A 6 4.06 3.93 -16.75
N SER A 7 3.77 2.63 -16.73
CA SER A 7 2.47 2.08 -17.09
C SER A 7 1.62 1.64 -15.90
N HIS A 8 2.13 1.82 -14.67
CA HIS A 8 1.48 1.40 -13.43
C HIS A 8 0.04 1.91 -13.30
N ARG A 9 -0.87 0.98 -12.96
CA ARG A 9 -2.29 1.25 -12.69
C ARG A 9 -2.80 0.41 -11.52
N SER A 10 -3.65 0.99 -10.70
CA SER A 10 -4.36 0.22 -9.68
C SER A 10 -5.48 -0.61 -10.31
N ILE A 11 -5.31 -1.91 -10.38
CA ILE A 11 -6.28 -2.87 -10.92
C ILE A 11 -7.23 -3.30 -9.81
N ARG A 12 -8.54 -3.16 -10.03
CA ARG A 12 -9.59 -3.47 -9.05
C ARG A 12 -10.59 -4.52 -9.53
N SER A 13 -10.37 -5.10 -10.71
CA SER A 13 -11.17 -6.19 -11.29
C SER A 13 -10.22 -7.23 -11.86
N TYR A 14 -10.38 -8.47 -11.45
CA TYR A 14 -9.49 -9.57 -11.78
C TYR A 14 -10.23 -10.69 -12.47
N LEU A 15 -9.56 -11.36 -13.39
CA LEU A 15 -10.01 -12.65 -13.92
C LEU A 15 -9.97 -13.71 -12.81
N PRO A 16 -10.85 -14.72 -12.84
CA PRO A 16 -10.87 -15.78 -11.83
C PRO A 16 -9.72 -16.78 -11.99
N GLU A 17 -8.73 -16.46 -12.81
CA GLU A 17 -7.58 -17.30 -13.11
C GLU A 17 -6.59 -17.29 -11.93
N PRO A 18 -6.18 -18.47 -11.42
CA PRO A 18 -5.21 -18.52 -10.33
C PRO A 18 -3.83 -18.08 -10.81
N VAL A 19 -3.08 -17.44 -9.91
CA VAL A 19 -1.66 -17.14 -10.15
C VAL A 19 -0.85 -18.43 -9.92
N PRO A 20 -0.09 -18.90 -10.93
CA PRO A 20 0.73 -20.09 -10.77
C PRO A 20 1.74 -19.94 -9.62
N GLU A 21 1.97 -21.01 -8.86
CA GLU A 21 2.85 -20.99 -7.70
C GLU A 21 4.28 -20.55 -8.03
N GLU A 22 4.80 -20.95 -9.17
CA GLU A 22 6.14 -20.53 -9.63
C GLU A 22 6.22 -19.03 -9.97
N VAL A 23 5.13 -18.43 -10.49
CA VAL A 23 5.03 -16.99 -10.73
C VAL A 23 4.99 -16.27 -9.40
N LEU A 24 4.12 -16.70 -8.49
CA LEU A 24 4.00 -16.14 -7.16
C LEU A 24 5.34 -16.20 -6.40
N ARG A 25 6.05 -17.32 -6.48
CA ARG A 25 7.38 -17.48 -5.87
C ARG A 25 8.39 -16.47 -6.42
N ARG A 26 8.48 -16.28 -7.75
CA ARG A 26 9.38 -15.27 -8.34
C ARG A 26 9.06 -13.85 -7.87
N ILE A 27 7.76 -13.54 -7.76
CA ILE A 27 7.30 -12.23 -7.26
C ILE A 27 7.72 -12.02 -5.79
N LEU A 28 7.54 -13.03 -4.94
CA LEU A 28 7.93 -12.96 -3.53
C LEU A 28 9.47 -12.89 -3.38
N GLU A 29 10.22 -13.64 -4.20
CA GLU A 29 11.69 -13.58 -4.25
C GLU A 29 12.19 -12.17 -4.63
N ALA A 30 11.53 -11.49 -5.57
CA ALA A 30 11.86 -10.10 -5.90
C ALA A 30 11.65 -9.16 -4.71
N GLY A 31 10.57 -9.38 -3.94
CA GLY A 31 10.31 -8.61 -2.72
C GLY A 31 11.46 -8.69 -1.71
N VAL A 32 11.95 -9.89 -1.43
CA VAL A 32 13.03 -10.08 -0.45
C VAL A 32 14.40 -9.57 -0.91
N ARG A 33 14.50 -9.09 -2.16
CA ARG A 33 15.70 -8.40 -2.69
C ARG A 33 15.72 -6.91 -2.42
N ALA A 34 14.70 -6.36 -1.79
CA ALA A 34 14.66 -4.95 -1.41
C ALA A 34 15.76 -4.60 -0.39
N SER A 35 16.16 -3.34 -0.36
CA SER A 35 17.04 -2.81 0.70
C SER A 35 16.33 -2.86 2.05
N THR A 36 17.09 -3.19 3.10
CA THR A 36 16.58 -3.22 4.47
C THR A 36 17.56 -2.60 5.45
N THR A 37 17.04 -2.09 6.55
CA THR A 37 17.82 -1.50 7.63
C THR A 37 18.77 -2.55 8.22
N GLY A 38 20.09 -2.31 8.11
CA GLY A 38 21.12 -3.21 8.65
C GLY A 38 21.04 -4.66 8.17
N ASN A 39 20.38 -4.92 7.05
CA ASN A 39 20.04 -6.26 6.54
C ASN A 39 19.25 -7.14 7.53
N MET A 40 18.51 -6.51 8.44
CA MET A 40 17.70 -7.22 9.44
C MET A 40 16.38 -7.77 8.87
N GLN A 41 15.91 -7.20 7.74
CA GLN A 41 14.70 -7.62 7.04
C GLN A 41 13.47 -7.62 7.97
N LEU A 42 13.18 -6.46 8.56
CA LEU A 42 12.17 -6.28 9.61
C LEU A 42 10.74 -6.28 9.06
N TYR A 43 10.41 -7.23 8.21
CA TYR A 43 9.08 -7.40 7.63
C TYR A 43 8.69 -8.87 7.51
N SER A 44 7.40 -9.12 7.44
CA SER A 44 6.81 -10.41 7.10
C SER A 44 5.69 -10.22 6.07
N LEU A 45 5.48 -11.24 5.25
CA LEU A 45 4.46 -11.27 4.21
C LEU A 45 3.47 -12.38 4.55
N VAL A 46 2.19 -12.04 4.67
CA VAL A 46 1.12 -13.04 4.79
C VAL A 46 0.40 -13.14 3.46
N VAL A 47 0.62 -14.25 2.76
CA VAL A 47 0.00 -14.53 1.46
C VAL A 47 -1.29 -15.29 1.68
N THR A 48 -2.40 -14.75 1.22
CA THR A 48 -3.75 -15.30 1.38
C THR A 48 -4.34 -15.64 0.03
N THR A 49 -4.60 -16.93 -0.20
CA THR A 49 -5.33 -17.44 -1.38
C THR A 49 -6.65 -18.11 -0.98
N SER A 50 -6.80 -18.50 0.31
CA SER A 50 -8.02 -19.10 0.84
C SER A 50 -9.23 -18.17 0.72
N PRO A 51 -10.32 -18.60 0.06
CA PRO A 51 -11.56 -17.82 0.00
C PRO A 51 -12.11 -17.50 1.41
N GLU A 52 -12.05 -18.44 2.34
CA GLU A 52 -12.53 -18.24 3.71
C GLU A 52 -11.78 -17.11 4.42
N ILE A 53 -10.46 -17.07 4.33
CA ILE A 53 -9.67 -16.00 4.95
C ILE A 53 -9.93 -14.65 4.25
N LYS A 54 -10.06 -14.65 2.92
CA LYS A 54 -10.40 -13.43 2.16
C LYS A 54 -11.77 -12.89 2.54
N GLU A 55 -12.79 -13.74 2.76
CA GLU A 55 -14.10 -13.34 3.25
C GLU A 55 -14.02 -12.71 4.65
N ARG A 56 -13.16 -13.23 5.53
CA ARG A 56 -12.93 -12.64 6.85
C ARG A 56 -12.15 -11.32 6.80
N LEU A 57 -11.27 -11.14 5.82
CA LEU A 57 -10.55 -9.89 5.58
C LEU A 57 -11.43 -8.81 4.94
N ALA A 58 -12.44 -9.17 4.18
CA ALA A 58 -13.26 -8.22 3.43
C ALA A 58 -13.86 -7.11 4.30
N PRO A 59 -14.46 -7.36 5.47
CA PRO A 59 -14.94 -6.31 6.36
C PRO A 59 -13.85 -5.36 6.83
N CYS A 60 -12.63 -5.86 7.08
CA CYS A 60 -11.47 -5.02 7.45
C CYS A 60 -11.07 -4.04 6.33
N HIS A 61 -11.47 -4.33 5.11
CA HIS A 61 -11.25 -3.50 3.92
C HIS A 61 -12.55 -2.87 3.39
N PHE A 62 -13.52 -2.60 4.28
CA PHE A 62 -14.82 -1.98 3.95
C PHE A 62 -15.59 -2.72 2.85
N ASN A 63 -15.46 -4.04 2.81
CA ASN A 63 -16.08 -4.94 1.84
C ASN A 63 -15.79 -4.56 0.38
N GLN A 64 -14.59 -4.05 0.10
CA GLN A 64 -14.16 -3.78 -1.27
C GLN A 64 -14.12 -5.10 -2.07
N PRO A 65 -14.85 -5.21 -3.20
CA PRO A 65 -15.03 -6.48 -3.91
C PRO A 65 -13.72 -7.16 -4.32
N MET A 66 -12.69 -6.39 -4.64
CA MET A 66 -11.39 -6.92 -5.05
C MET A 66 -10.70 -7.77 -3.97
N VAL A 67 -11.05 -7.62 -2.69
CA VAL A 67 -10.45 -8.43 -1.62
C VAL A 67 -10.83 -9.91 -1.76
N THR A 68 -12.09 -10.19 -2.09
CA THR A 68 -12.57 -11.57 -2.29
C THR A 68 -12.34 -12.07 -3.71
N GLN A 69 -12.35 -11.19 -4.71
CA GLN A 69 -12.21 -11.53 -6.13
C GLN A 69 -10.76 -11.80 -6.54
N ALA A 70 -9.79 -11.11 -5.96
CA ALA A 70 -8.39 -11.30 -6.33
C ALA A 70 -7.93 -12.75 -6.03
N PRO A 71 -7.22 -13.41 -6.95
CA PRO A 71 -6.62 -14.72 -6.69
C PRO A 71 -5.69 -14.70 -5.47
N VAL A 72 -4.93 -13.63 -5.30
CA VAL A 72 -3.96 -13.48 -4.20
C VAL A 72 -4.17 -12.16 -3.48
N VAL A 73 -4.12 -12.21 -2.17
CA VAL A 73 -4.04 -11.05 -1.26
C VAL A 73 -2.77 -11.17 -0.45
N ILE A 74 -1.94 -10.13 -0.42
CA ILE A 74 -0.71 -10.11 0.39
C ILE A 74 -0.84 -9.02 1.43
N THR A 75 -0.79 -9.38 2.70
CA THR A 75 -0.67 -8.43 3.80
C THR A 75 0.80 -8.29 4.19
N PHE A 76 1.32 -7.09 4.06
CA PHE A 76 2.69 -6.73 4.40
C PHE A 76 2.73 -6.23 5.83
N CYS A 77 3.57 -6.85 6.65
CA CYS A 77 3.65 -6.56 8.07
C CYS A 77 5.04 -6.04 8.46
N ALA A 78 5.09 -4.98 9.23
CA ALA A 78 6.27 -4.62 10.01
C ALA A 78 6.50 -5.71 11.06
N ASP A 79 7.69 -6.32 11.09
CA ASP A 79 8.02 -7.47 11.94
C ASP A 79 9.35 -7.29 12.63
N ILE A 80 9.31 -6.78 13.84
CA ILE A 80 10.48 -6.72 14.76
C ILE A 80 10.65 -8.00 15.56
N ARG A 81 9.63 -8.87 15.59
CA ARG A 81 9.60 -10.08 16.41
C ARG A 81 10.64 -11.10 15.97
N ARG A 82 10.68 -11.43 14.67
CA ARG A 82 11.60 -12.45 14.14
C ARG A 82 13.04 -12.13 14.48
N PHE A 83 13.48 -10.89 14.28
CA PHE A 83 14.84 -10.47 14.60
C PHE A 83 15.09 -10.48 16.12
N SER A 84 14.13 -10.01 16.92
CA SER A 84 14.23 -10.03 18.37
C SER A 84 14.33 -11.45 18.93
N LEU A 85 13.57 -12.39 18.38
CA LEU A 85 13.68 -13.82 18.76
C LEU A 85 15.06 -14.37 18.46
N TRP A 86 15.61 -14.05 17.28
CA TRP A 86 16.96 -14.47 16.92
C TRP A 86 18.03 -13.89 17.88
N CYS A 87 17.93 -12.61 18.25
CA CYS A 87 18.82 -11.99 19.23
C CYS A 87 18.80 -12.75 20.55
N ARG A 88 17.60 -13.01 21.11
CA ARG A 88 17.46 -13.74 22.39
C ARG A 88 18.02 -15.15 22.32
N GLN A 89 17.87 -15.87 21.20
CA GLN A 89 18.48 -17.19 20.99
C GLN A 89 20.03 -17.13 20.97
N ARG A 90 20.61 -15.96 20.77
CA ARG A 90 22.07 -15.72 20.80
C ARG A 90 22.54 -15.08 22.11
N GLY A 91 21.66 -14.99 23.12
CA GLY A 91 21.98 -14.40 24.41
C GLY A 91 22.08 -12.87 24.42
N ALA A 92 21.52 -12.22 23.37
CA ALA A 92 21.46 -10.76 23.30
C ALA A 92 20.06 -10.26 23.70
N GLU A 93 20.00 -9.09 24.35
CA GLU A 93 18.76 -8.45 24.75
C GLU A 93 18.37 -7.36 23.73
N PRO A 94 17.39 -7.62 22.84
CA PRO A 94 16.95 -6.66 21.85
C PRO A 94 16.15 -5.52 22.51
N GLN A 95 16.33 -4.29 22.01
CA GLN A 95 15.59 -3.11 22.44
C GLN A 95 14.98 -2.42 21.21
N TYR A 96 14.20 -3.17 20.45
CA TYR A 96 13.61 -2.72 19.19
C TYR A 96 12.10 -2.42 19.29
N ASP A 97 11.49 -2.55 20.47
CA ASP A 97 10.07 -2.31 20.76
C ASP A 97 9.77 -0.82 21.00
N ASN A 98 10.18 0.02 20.08
CA ASN A 98 10.00 1.46 20.17
C ASN A 98 9.63 2.07 18.81
N PHE A 99 9.19 3.34 18.84
CA PHE A 99 8.70 4.03 17.66
C PHE A 99 9.73 4.11 16.52
N VAL A 100 11.01 4.30 16.80
CA VAL A 100 12.04 4.40 15.76
C VAL A 100 12.17 3.08 15.00
N TRP A 101 12.18 1.95 15.71
CA TRP A 101 12.26 0.64 15.08
C TRP A 101 10.96 0.21 14.40
N PHE A 102 9.81 0.66 14.91
CA PHE A 102 8.55 0.54 14.17
C PHE A 102 8.64 1.27 12.83
N VAL A 103 9.08 2.52 12.79
CA VAL A 103 9.24 3.28 11.55
C VAL A 103 10.23 2.60 10.60
N ASN A 104 11.38 2.13 11.09
CA ASN A 104 12.36 1.40 10.27
C ASN A 104 11.76 0.11 9.67
N SER A 105 10.99 -0.64 10.45
CA SER A 105 10.33 -1.84 9.94
C SER A 105 9.23 -1.54 8.92
N VAL A 106 8.51 -0.42 9.08
CA VAL A 106 7.55 0.08 8.06
C VAL A 106 8.28 0.43 6.76
N ILE A 107 9.43 1.11 6.83
CA ILE A 107 10.24 1.44 5.64
C ILE A 107 10.68 0.15 4.92
N ASP A 108 11.27 -0.80 5.64
CA ASP A 108 11.67 -2.10 5.07
C ASP A 108 10.48 -2.80 4.39
N THR A 109 9.32 -2.79 5.05
CA THR A 109 8.07 -3.40 4.55
C THR A 109 7.62 -2.77 3.23
N ILE A 110 7.61 -1.44 3.14
CA ILE A 110 7.16 -0.72 1.93
C ILE A 110 8.14 -0.90 0.78
N LEU A 111 9.44 -0.91 1.03
CA LEU A 111 10.45 -1.20 0.01
C LEU A 111 10.26 -2.60 -0.59
N ALA A 112 10.05 -3.61 0.26
CA ALA A 112 9.78 -4.97 -0.18
C ALA A 112 8.47 -5.06 -0.99
N SER A 113 7.41 -4.37 -0.55
CA SER A 113 6.13 -4.35 -1.24
C SER A 113 6.23 -3.75 -2.64
N GLN A 114 7.01 -2.69 -2.82
CA GLN A 114 7.16 -2.05 -4.14
C GLN A 114 7.94 -2.95 -5.13
N ASN A 115 8.94 -3.70 -4.68
CA ASN A 115 9.61 -4.69 -5.53
C ASN A 115 8.64 -5.80 -5.98
N ILE A 116 7.77 -6.28 -5.08
CA ILE A 116 6.70 -7.24 -5.40
C ILE A 116 5.77 -6.69 -6.47
N VAL A 117 5.36 -5.43 -6.35
CA VAL A 117 4.50 -4.78 -7.34
C VAL A 117 5.16 -4.75 -8.71
N LEU A 118 6.39 -4.28 -8.81
CA LEU A 118 7.12 -4.19 -10.08
C LEU A 118 7.28 -5.57 -10.73
N GLN A 119 7.62 -6.60 -9.94
CA GLN A 119 7.74 -7.94 -10.48
C GLN A 119 6.38 -8.52 -10.89
N ALA A 120 5.32 -8.27 -10.13
CA ALA A 120 3.98 -8.72 -10.48
C ALA A 120 3.51 -8.10 -11.81
N GLU A 121 3.70 -6.81 -12.00
CA GLU A 121 3.38 -6.11 -13.24
C GLU A 121 4.23 -6.60 -14.42
N ASN A 122 5.51 -6.90 -14.20
CA ASN A 122 6.38 -7.52 -15.21
C ASN A 122 5.95 -8.94 -15.60
N GLU A 123 5.29 -9.68 -14.70
CA GLU A 123 4.68 -10.99 -14.98
C GLU A 123 3.27 -10.86 -15.61
N GLY A 124 2.82 -9.65 -15.93
CA GLY A 124 1.50 -9.39 -16.54
C GLY A 124 0.34 -9.36 -15.55
N LEU A 125 0.61 -9.35 -14.25
CA LEU A 125 -0.42 -9.24 -13.22
C LEU A 125 -0.76 -7.77 -12.95
N GLY A 126 -2.00 -7.54 -12.51
CA GLY A 126 -2.45 -6.26 -11.98
C GLY A 126 -2.46 -6.28 -10.46
N ILE A 127 -2.29 -5.11 -9.86
CA ILE A 127 -2.27 -4.95 -8.41
C ILE A 127 -3.13 -3.78 -7.94
N CYS A 128 -3.55 -3.83 -6.68
CA CYS A 128 -4.10 -2.66 -5.99
C CYS A 128 -3.69 -2.67 -4.52
N TYR A 129 -3.07 -1.59 -4.08
CA TYR A 129 -2.87 -1.32 -2.65
C TYR A 129 -4.16 -0.92 -1.96
N LEU A 130 -4.37 -1.44 -0.74
CA LEU A 130 -5.53 -1.13 0.10
C LEU A 130 -5.10 -0.23 1.26
N GLY A 131 -5.37 1.07 1.14
CA GLY A 131 -5.09 2.06 2.18
C GLY A 131 -5.88 1.84 3.48
N THR A 132 -6.92 1.01 3.44
CA THR A 132 -7.76 0.64 4.59
C THR A 132 -7.03 -0.21 5.63
N THR A 133 -5.86 -0.75 5.31
CA THR A 133 -5.07 -1.60 6.23
C THR A 133 -4.71 -0.86 7.51
N THR A 134 -4.29 0.39 7.40
CA THR A 134 -3.91 1.20 8.58
C THR A 134 -5.11 1.58 9.46
N TYR A 135 -6.33 1.55 8.91
CA TYR A 135 -7.54 1.89 9.66
C TYR A 135 -8.03 0.73 10.54
N ASN A 136 -7.84 -0.50 10.07
CA ASN A 136 -8.34 -1.71 10.71
C ASN A 136 -7.20 -2.72 10.97
N ALA A 137 -6.02 -2.20 11.36
CA ALA A 137 -4.82 -3.01 11.54
C ALA A 137 -5.00 -4.08 12.63
N GLN A 138 -5.74 -3.76 13.69
CA GLN A 138 -6.01 -4.69 14.78
C GLN A 138 -6.88 -5.86 14.30
N GLU A 139 -7.98 -5.58 13.60
CA GLU A 139 -8.89 -6.61 13.08
C GLU A 139 -8.20 -7.50 12.05
N ILE A 140 -7.34 -6.92 11.21
CA ILE A 140 -6.52 -7.68 10.27
C ILE A 140 -5.55 -8.59 11.02
N ALA A 141 -4.90 -8.09 12.08
CA ALA A 141 -4.01 -8.88 12.90
C ALA A 141 -4.73 -10.09 13.55
N GLU A 142 -5.94 -9.88 14.05
CA GLU A 142 -6.79 -10.94 14.61
C GLU A 142 -7.18 -11.99 13.55
N VAL A 143 -7.62 -11.54 12.36
CA VAL A 143 -7.99 -12.45 11.26
C VAL A 143 -6.81 -13.32 10.82
N LEU A 144 -5.61 -12.71 10.73
CA LEU A 144 -4.40 -13.38 10.26
C LEU A 144 -3.60 -14.06 11.38
N GLY A 145 -4.01 -13.93 12.65
CA GLY A 145 -3.31 -14.51 13.80
C GLY A 145 -1.91 -13.94 14.00
N LEU A 146 -1.73 -12.65 13.77
CA LEU A 146 -0.42 -12.01 13.92
C LEU A 146 -0.05 -11.91 15.41
N PRO A 147 1.17 -12.30 15.79
CA PRO A 147 1.63 -12.19 17.16
C PRO A 147 2.07 -10.76 17.51
N GLU A 148 2.25 -10.49 18.78
CA GLU A 148 2.86 -9.25 19.27
C GLU A 148 4.21 -8.97 18.57
N GLY A 149 4.45 -7.73 18.19
CA GLY A 149 5.63 -7.29 17.44
C GLY A 149 5.52 -7.49 15.91
N VAL A 150 4.34 -7.89 15.41
CA VAL A 150 4.02 -7.99 13.97
C VAL A 150 2.77 -7.17 13.66
N ILE A 151 2.90 -6.11 12.89
CA ILE A 151 1.84 -5.11 12.66
C ILE A 151 1.56 -4.99 11.16
N PRO A 152 0.29 -5.11 10.70
CA PRO A 152 -0.05 -4.91 9.30
C PRO A 152 0.19 -3.45 8.88
N VAL A 153 0.91 -3.24 7.79
CA VAL A 153 1.27 -1.92 7.25
C VAL A 153 0.45 -1.59 6.02
N THR A 154 0.39 -2.51 5.08
CA THR A 154 -0.40 -2.38 3.86
C THR A 154 -0.84 -3.73 3.34
N THR A 155 -1.91 -3.75 2.56
CA THR A 155 -2.40 -4.95 1.89
C THR A 155 -2.44 -4.72 0.38
N LEU A 156 -2.13 -5.74 -0.38
CA LEU A 156 -2.12 -5.75 -1.84
C LEU A 156 -3.05 -6.84 -2.34
N THR A 157 -3.97 -6.51 -3.25
CA THR A 157 -4.67 -7.49 -4.06
C THR A 157 -3.93 -7.68 -5.38
N MET A 158 -3.86 -8.92 -5.90
CA MET A 158 -3.07 -9.26 -7.08
C MET A 158 -3.75 -10.37 -7.89
N GLY A 159 -3.73 -10.24 -9.22
CA GLY A 159 -4.27 -11.22 -10.17
C GLY A 159 -4.18 -10.73 -11.60
N TYR A 160 -4.62 -11.53 -12.56
CA TYR A 160 -4.70 -11.12 -13.96
C TYR A 160 -5.79 -10.06 -14.15
N PRO A 161 -5.49 -8.92 -14.80
CA PRO A 161 -6.45 -7.83 -14.98
C PRO A 161 -7.64 -8.26 -15.85
N ASP A 162 -8.87 -8.04 -15.38
CA ASP A 162 -10.08 -8.13 -16.18
C ASP A 162 -10.29 -6.84 -17.00
N LYS A 163 -9.96 -5.69 -16.39
CA LYS A 163 -10.10 -4.37 -17.03
C LYS A 163 -8.86 -3.53 -16.76
N MET A 164 -8.45 -2.78 -17.79
CA MET A 164 -7.36 -1.82 -17.70
C MET A 164 -7.93 -0.41 -17.57
N PRO A 165 -7.87 0.20 -16.40
CA PRO A 165 -8.29 1.60 -16.23
C PRO A 165 -7.31 2.56 -16.94
N PRO A 166 -7.70 3.81 -17.20
CA PRO A 166 -6.77 4.83 -17.70
C PRO A 166 -5.61 5.04 -16.71
N LEU A 167 -4.51 5.62 -17.22
CA LEU A 167 -3.43 6.09 -16.34
C LEU A 167 -3.95 7.22 -15.44
N THR A 168 -3.63 7.15 -14.17
CA THR A 168 -3.84 8.27 -13.26
C THR A 168 -2.72 9.30 -13.42
N ASP A 169 -3.06 10.56 -13.31
CA ASP A 169 -2.12 11.68 -13.29
C ASP A 169 -1.13 11.61 -12.13
N ARG A 170 -0.09 12.39 -12.22
CA ARG A 170 0.87 12.66 -11.14
C ARG A 170 1.16 14.15 -11.12
N LEU A 171 1.46 14.67 -9.94
CA LEU A 171 1.97 16.03 -9.84
C LEU A 171 3.25 16.18 -10.66
N PRO A 172 3.51 17.36 -11.25
CA PRO A 172 4.75 17.63 -11.96
C PRO A 172 5.96 17.53 -11.00
N LEU A 173 7.14 17.21 -11.53
CA LEU A 173 8.33 17.02 -10.70
C LEU A 173 8.63 18.21 -9.79
N GLU A 174 8.37 19.42 -10.23
CA GLU A 174 8.57 20.65 -9.43
C GLU A 174 7.66 20.71 -8.19
N GLY A 175 6.60 19.93 -8.16
CA GLY A 175 5.71 19.81 -7.01
C GLY A 175 6.19 18.86 -5.90
N VAL A 176 7.23 18.07 -6.18
CA VAL A 176 7.72 17.05 -5.25
C VAL A 176 9.24 16.98 -5.13
N VAL A 177 9.98 17.64 -6.02
CA VAL A 177 11.44 17.60 -6.05
C VAL A 177 12.02 18.95 -5.66
N HIS A 178 12.73 18.99 -4.54
CA HIS A 178 13.53 20.13 -4.10
C HIS A 178 15.02 19.83 -4.31
N ARG A 179 15.79 20.81 -4.78
CA ARG A 179 17.25 20.67 -4.96
C ARG A 179 17.96 21.27 -3.76
N GLU A 180 18.97 20.56 -3.23
CA GLU A 180 19.85 20.92 -2.12
C GLU A 180 19.11 21.07 -0.77
N ARG A 181 17.97 21.74 -0.72
CA ARG A 181 17.17 21.96 0.48
C ARG A 181 15.69 22.12 0.13
N TYR A 182 14.83 21.94 1.12
CA TYR A 182 13.41 22.23 0.97
C TYR A 182 13.18 23.73 0.74
N HIS A 183 12.30 24.05 -0.19
CA HIS A 183 11.80 25.41 -0.46
C HIS A 183 10.29 25.38 -0.32
N ASP A 184 9.74 26.32 0.45
CA ASP A 184 8.30 26.44 0.60
C ASP A 184 7.64 26.97 -0.68
N TYR A 185 6.35 26.72 -0.82
CA TYR A 185 5.60 27.05 -2.03
C TYR A 185 4.92 28.40 -1.90
N THR A 186 4.97 29.20 -2.96
CA THR A 186 4.10 30.37 -3.10
C THR A 186 2.70 29.95 -3.54
N PRO A 187 1.66 30.79 -3.31
CA PRO A 187 0.32 30.50 -3.83
C PRO A 187 0.28 30.22 -5.34
N GLU A 188 1.03 30.97 -6.13
CA GLU A 188 1.10 30.80 -7.59
C GLU A 188 1.74 29.46 -7.99
N GLN A 189 2.70 28.97 -7.21
CA GLN A 189 3.30 27.66 -7.42
C GLN A 189 2.31 26.55 -7.11
N ILE A 190 1.55 26.65 -6.02
CA ILE A 190 0.50 25.68 -5.66
C ILE A 190 -0.56 25.62 -6.76
N GLU A 191 -1.09 26.76 -7.24
CA GLU A 191 -2.04 26.79 -8.34
C GLU A 191 -1.51 26.07 -9.58
N ARG A 192 -0.26 26.33 -9.97
CA ARG A 192 0.34 25.70 -11.15
C ARG A 192 0.53 24.19 -10.97
N ILE A 193 0.96 23.74 -9.78
CA ILE A 193 1.21 22.32 -9.47
C ILE A 193 -0.08 21.49 -9.57
N TRP A 194 -1.21 22.05 -9.18
CA TRP A 194 -2.50 21.36 -9.14
C TRP A 194 -3.38 21.60 -10.38
N ALA A 195 -3.00 22.52 -11.26
CA ALA A 195 -3.85 22.99 -12.37
C ALA A 195 -4.32 21.85 -13.28
N GLU A 196 -3.44 20.93 -13.69
CA GLU A 196 -3.79 19.82 -14.58
C GLU A 196 -4.80 18.87 -13.91
N ARG A 197 -4.56 18.53 -12.64
CA ARG A 197 -5.46 17.66 -11.88
C ARG A 197 -6.82 18.30 -11.65
N GLU A 198 -6.86 19.59 -11.31
CA GLU A 198 -8.13 20.30 -11.10
C GLU A 198 -8.94 20.47 -12.39
N ALA A 199 -8.25 20.59 -13.54
CA ALA A 199 -8.90 20.69 -14.86
C ALA A 199 -9.29 19.33 -15.47
N SER A 200 -8.98 18.20 -14.81
CA SER A 200 -9.23 16.87 -15.37
C SER A 200 -10.73 16.53 -15.40
N GLU A 201 -11.13 15.69 -16.36
CA GLU A 201 -12.49 15.14 -16.45
C GLU A 201 -12.87 14.34 -15.20
N GLU A 202 -11.91 13.62 -14.61
CA GLU A 202 -12.11 12.89 -13.34
C GLU A 202 -12.51 13.85 -12.22
N THR A 203 -11.79 14.98 -12.09
CA THR A 203 -12.13 16.00 -11.09
C THR A 203 -13.50 16.61 -11.36
N ALA A 204 -13.83 16.94 -12.60
CA ALA A 204 -15.14 17.48 -12.96
C ALA A 204 -16.27 16.52 -12.54
N GLY A 205 -16.15 15.23 -12.84
CA GLY A 205 -17.11 14.22 -12.40
C GLY A 205 -17.22 14.09 -10.87
N LEU A 206 -16.09 14.19 -10.16
CA LEU A 206 -16.10 14.18 -8.69
C LEU A 206 -16.80 15.42 -8.10
N LEU A 207 -16.62 16.60 -8.68
CA LEU A 207 -17.28 17.82 -8.23
C LEU A 207 -18.79 17.72 -8.41
N GLU A 208 -19.24 17.21 -9.56
CA GLU A 208 -20.66 17.02 -9.85
C GLU A 208 -21.33 16.06 -8.87
N VAL A 209 -20.73 14.86 -8.66
CA VAL A 209 -21.27 13.84 -7.75
C VAL A 209 -21.32 14.34 -6.29
N ASN A 210 -20.30 15.06 -5.84
CA ASN A 210 -20.21 15.52 -4.45
C ASN A 210 -20.88 16.87 -4.19
N GLN A 211 -21.27 17.60 -5.24
CA GLN A 211 -21.84 18.95 -5.16
C GLN A 211 -20.95 19.91 -4.36
N LEU A 212 -19.65 19.84 -4.57
CA LEU A 212 -18.65 20.69 -3.91
C LEU A 212 -17.87 21.51 -4.95
N PRO A 213 -17.41 22.72 -4.59
CA PRO A 213 -16.85 23.67 -5.55
C PRO A 213 -15.43 23.35 -6.03
N ASN A 214 -14.69 22.53 -5.31
CA ASN A 214 -13.32 22.16 -5.67
C ASN A 214 -12.89 20.82 -5.05
N LEU A 215 -11.83 20.24 -5.59
CA LEU A 215 -11.31 18.94 -5.20
C LEU A 215 -10.80 18.93 -3.75
N ALA A 216 -10.19 20.00 -3.28
CA ALA A 216 -9.67 20.10 -1.91
C ALA A 216 -10.78 19.89 -0.87
N ARG A 217 -11.97 20.46 -1.11
CA ARG A 217 -13.12 20.26 -0.22
C ARG A 217 -13.66 18.83 -0.26
N ILE A 218 -13.57 18.12 -1.39
CA ILE A 218 -13.92 16.71 -1.44
C ILE A 218 -12.99 15.90 -0.52
N PHE A 219 -11.69 16.16 -0.56
CA PHE A 219 -10.73 15.48 0.31
C PHE A 219 -10.98 15.75 1.79
N THR A 220 -11.26 17.01 2.17
CA THR A 220 -11.39 17.41 3.58
C THR A 220 -12.78 17.19 4.17
N GLU A 221 -13.84 17.23 3.36
CA GLU A 221 -15.23 17.19 3.84
C GLU A 221 -15.96 15.86 3.53
N ARG A 222 -15.42 15.01 2.62
CA ARG A 222 -16.04 13.75 2.22
C ARG A 222 -15.16 12.51 2.38
N ARG A 223 -13.88 12.61 2.07
CA ARG A 223 -12.98 11.42 2.01
C ARG A 223 -12.11 11.25 3.24
N TYR A 224 -11.46 12.31 3.69
CA TYR A 224 -10.50 12.27 4.81
C TYR A 224 -10.89 13.32 5.85
N THR A 225 -12.09 13.15 6.41
CA THR A 225 -12.63 14.13 7.35
C THR A 225 -11.85 14.15 8.66
N GLY A 226 -11.84 15.28 9.36
CA GLY A 226 -11.16 15.36 10.66
C GLY A 226 -11.72 14.37 11.69
N LYS A 227 -13.01 14.01 11.58
CA LYS A 227 -13.65 12.99 12.43
C LYS A 227 -13.09 11.60 12.16
N ASP A 228 -12.96 11.22 10.89
CA ASP A 228 -12.43 9.92 10.51
C ASP A 228 -10.94 9.81 10.85
N ASN A 229 -10.17 10.87 10.60
CA ASN A 229 -8.76 10.92 10.97
C ASN A 229 -8.55 10.73 12.47
N LEU A 230 -9.38 11.31 13.32
CA LEU A 230 -9.33 11.11 14.78
C LEU A 230 -9.76 9.71 15.19
N LEU A 231 -10.73 9.11 14.51
CA LEU A 231 -11.19 7.74 14.78
C LEU A 231 -10.09 6.72 14.52
N PHE A 232 -9.41 6.83 13.38
CA PHE A 232 -8.38 5.88 12.94
C PHE A 232 -6.96 6.19 13.45
N SER A 233 -6.76 7.27 14.21
CA SER A 233 -5.47 7.60 14.85
C SER A 233 -5.34 7.15 16.30
N ARG A 234 -6.35 6.46 16.83
CA ARG A 234 -6.39 5.90 18.18
C ARG A 234 -5.93 4.44 18.18
#